data_337bc78ddc0822e9f46721ad740879f1
#
_entry.id   337bc78ddc0822e9f46721ad740879f1
#
_cell.length_a   1.000
_cell.length_b   1.000
_cell.length_c   1.000
_cell.angle_alpha   90.00
_cell.angle_beta   90.00
_cell.angle_gamma   90.00
#
_symmetry.space_group_name_H-M   'P 1'
#
loop_
_entity.id
_entity.type
_entity.pdbx_description
1 polymer ?
#
loop_
_entity_poly.entity_id
_entity_poly.type
_entity_poly.pdbx_seq_one_letter_code
_entity_poly.pdbx_strand_id
1 'polypeptide(L)'
;MKTYKIIPSDILLIFGLSIILITETINTTMLSGILPEKSYLINLIAALLLLMRFLFIKKYKLIDLFFMLAFLGVGLILLAKIKHPYLFVYILLFIGLYGADIERILKIYIISVGSVVGLTFVLSLLGVIPNLVFIQYRGVEQVRRISFGSVYPTDFASHCFYLYTAASYLYRQKHIWIRTIFGFVLSAFIVIFCNARLNAMSVFTIDLIFLWYYFKPEFKPTKFLSLLYPIAATFIYYVSETFDNGIEWYRQLNTLFSNRLYLGKLAFETYDIKLFGDPTVRFIGFGGNTDATSIEYNYVDSSYLKLMFMYGVVFVAMIVLYLTMKSFALHTSKNYLLFTIVVFIAINCTFEAFIISPAYNIFFYVLLGTSLYDKSKSHSIGVAEI
;
A
#
# COMPACT_ATOMS: atom_id res chain seq x y z
N MET A 1 33.45 -10.67 6.68
CA MET A 1 32.28 -10.06 7.33
C MET A 1 32.48 -8.54 7.37
N LYS A 2 31.67 -7.77 6.62
CA LYS A 2 31.70 -6.31 6.76
C LYS A 2 30.98 -5.98 8.09
N THR A 3 31.75 -5.54 9.08
CA THR A 3 31.20 -4.97 10.32
C THR A 3 30.47 -3.67 9.96
N TYR A 4 29.16 -3.72 9.87
CA TYR A 4 28.34 -2.52 9.74
C TYR A 4 28.34 -1.79 11.09
N LYS A 5 29.02 -0.63 11.16
CA LYS A 5 28.80 0.30 12.28
C LYS A 5 27.33 0.74 12.24
N ILE A 6 26.56 0.33 13.22
CA ILE A 6 25.17 0.80 13.38
C ILE A 6 25.26 2.27 13.80
N ILE A 7 24.75 3.15 12.95
CA ILE A 7 24.70 4.59 13.20
C ILE A 7 23.44 4.89 14.02
N PRO A 8 23.42 5.86 14.94
CA PRO A 8 22.23 6.21 15.73
C PRO A 8 20.95 6.42 14.88
N SER A 9 21.09 7.01 13.70
CA SER A 9 20.03 7.16 12.71
C SER A 9 19.41 5.82 12.27
N ASP A 10 20.17 4.73 12.23
CA ASP A 10 19.68 3.41 11.86
C ASP A 10 18.86 2.77 12.98
N ILE A 11 19.26 3.00 14.23
CA ILE A 11 18.52 2.54 15.41
C ILE A 11 17.14 3.20 15.44
N LEU A 12 17.09 4.53 15.27
CA LEU A 12 15.83 5.27 15.20
C LEU A 12 14.94 4.78 14.05
N LEU A 13 15.53 4.45 12.89
CA LEU A 13 14.80 3.89 11.75
C LEU A 13 14.19 2.52 12.11
N ILE A 14 14.99 1.61 12.66
CA ILE A 14 14.54 0.26 12.99
C ILE A 14 13.41 0.31 14.01
N PHE A 15 13.61 0.96 15.15
CA PHE A 15 12.60 0.99 16.21
C PHE A 15 11.35 1.75 15.79
N GLY A 16 11.48 2.98 15.28
CA GLY A 16 10.33 3.81 14.91
C GLY A 16 9.48 3.18 13.80
N LEU A 17 10.12 2.68 12.73
CA LEU A 17 9.40 2.04 11.64
C LEU A 17 8.77 0.70 12.06
N SER A 18 9.51 -0.16 12.81
CA SER A 18 8.97 -1.45 13.26
C SER A 18 7.75 -1.29 14.16
N ILE A 19 7.76 -0.35 15.09
CA ILE A 19 6.61 -0.10 15.99
C ILE A 19 5.38 0.27 15.16
N ILE A 20 5.50 1.23 14.23
CA ILE A 20 4.37 1.64 13.39
C ILE A 20 3.87 0.47 12.54
N LEU A 21 4.77 -0.27 11.88
CA LEU A 21 4.39 -1.37 11.02
C LEU A 21 3.70 -2.51 11.80
N ILE A 22 4.21 -2.86 12.98
CA ILE A 22 3.62 -3.91 13.82
C ILE A 22 2.22 -3.47 14.30
N THR A 23 2.09 -2.27 14.86
CA THR A 23 0.79 -1.79 15.36
C THR A 23 -0.23 -1.62 14.26
N GLU A 24 0.14 -1.06 13.12
CA GLU A 24 -0.76 -0.91 11.97
C GLU A 24 -1.17 -2.28 11.40
N THR A 25 -0.24 -3.25 11.34
CA THR A 25 -0.58 -4.59 10.87
C THR A 25 -1.50 -5.33 11.85
N ILE A 26 -1.24 -5.23 13.14
CA ILE A 26 -2.13 -5.83 14.18
C ILE A 26 -3.56 -5.30 14.04
N ASN A 27 -3.74 -3.99 13.76
CA ASN A 27 -5.05 -3.38 13.53
C ASN A 27 -5.83 -3.97 12.34
N THR A 28 -5.15 -4.64 11.41
CA THR A 28 -5.77 -5.32 10.26
C THR A 28 -6.06 -6.80 10.50
N THR A 29 -5.86 -7.27 11.72
CA THR A 29 -5.97 -8.69 12.09
C THR A 29 -6.91 -8.90 13.28
N MET A 30 -7.26 -10.16 13.54
CA MET A 30 -8.05 -10.56 14.70
C MET A 30 -7.30 -10.41 16.04
N LEU A 31 -6.04 -9.97 16.01
CA LEU A 31 -5.28 -9.55 17.19
C LEU A 31 -5.48 -8.08 17.56
N SER A 32 -6.28 -7.32 16.82
CA SER A 32 -6.50 -5.87 17.08
C SER A 32 -6.94 -5.57 18.52
N GLY A 33 -7.66 -6.47 19.16
CA GLY A 33 -8.10 -6.34 20.56
C GLY A 33 -6.99 -6.31 21.61
N ILE A 34 -5.73 -6.69 21.26
CA ILE A 34 -4.60 -6.56 22.18
C ILE A 34 -4.03 -5.13 22.25
N LEU A 35 -4.38 -4.29 21.28
CA LEU A 35 -3.93 -2.91 21.24
C LEU A 35 -4.91 -2.01 22.01
N PRO A 36 -4.41 -0.93 22.62
CA PRO A 36 -5.27 0.07 23.24
C PRO A 36 -6.10 0.79 22.16
N GLU A 37 -7.32 1.23 22.52
CA GLU A 37 -8.21 1.99 21.62
C GLU A 37 -7.49 3.19 20.95
N LYS A 38 -6.57 3.82 21.66
CA LYS A 38 -5.76 4.96 21.17
C LYS A 38 -4.38 4.49 20.68
N SER A 39 -4.30 3.38 19.95
CA SER A 39 -3.03 2.85 19.41
C SER A 39 -2.28 3.86 18.52
N TYR A 40 -2.98 4.85 17.96
CA TYR A 40 -2.34 5.95 17.24
C TYR A 40 -1.34 6.75 18.09
N LEU A 41 -1.47 6.78 19.43
CA LEU A 41 -0.49 7.45 20.31
C LEU A 41 0.86 6.71 20.32
N ILE A 42 0.84 5.37 20.28
CA ILE A 42 2.05 4.55 20.15
C ILE A 42 2.74 4.89 18.82
N ASN A 43 1.96 4.94 17.74
CA ASN A 43 2.47 5.28 16.42
C ASN A 43 2.95 6.72 16.32
N LEU A 44 2.31 7.66 17.02
CA LEU A 44 2.76 9.06 17.09
C LEU A 44 4.14 9.17 17.76
N ILE A 45 4.34 8.50 18.90
CA ILE A 45 5.64 8.47 19.57
C ILE A 45 6.70 7.87 18.65
N ALA A 46 6.39 6.76 17.98
CA ALA A 46 7.31 6.12 17.05
C ALA A 46 7.63 7.02 15.83
N ALA A 47 6.64 7.76 15.30
CA ALA A 47 6.86 8.72 14.23
C ALA A 47 7.73 9.90 14.67
N LEU A 48 7.56 10.39 15.91
CA LEU A 48 8.42 11.43 16.48
C LEU A 48 9.87 10.93 16.65
N LEU A 49 10.07 9.68 17.05
CA LEU A 49 11.41 9.06 17.08
C LEU A 49 12.03 9.02 15.68
N LEU A 50 11.23 8.71 14.64
CA LEU A 50 11.71 8.75 13.25
C LEU A 50 12.11 10.17 12.85
N LEU A 51 11.37 11.20 13.25
CA LEU A 51 11.72 12.59 12.95
C LEU A 51 13.06 13.01 13.57
N MET A 52 13.47 12.45 14.72
CA MET A 52 14.80 12.72 15.27
C MET A 52 15.96 12.35 14.33
N ARG A 53 15.72 11.51 13.30
CA ARG A 53 16.71 11.23 12.26
C ARG A 53 17.13 12.46 11.47
N PHE A 54 16.28 13.50 11.42
CA PHE A 54 16.64 14.78 10.78
C PHE A 54 17.90 15.42 11.37
N LEU A 55 18.19 15.17 12.64
CA LEU A 55 19.42 15.64 13.31
C LEU A 55 20.70 15.08 12.65
N PHE A 56 20.58 13.96 11.94
CA PHE A 56 21.70 13.28 11.30
C PHE A 56 21.76 13.49 9.78
N ILE A 57 20.76 14.17 9.19
CA ILE A 57 20.67 14.41 7.73
C ILE A 57 21.37 15.73 7.42
N LYS A 58 22.44 15.65 6.60
CA LYS A 58 23.27 16.83 6.28
C LYS A 58 22.81 17.58 5.01
N LYS A 59 22.02 16.96 4.13
CA LYS A 59 21.63 17.54 2.86
C LYS A 59 20.17 17.25 2.56
N TYR A 60 19.44 18.29 2.15
CA TYR A 60 18.04 18.21 1.73
C TYR A 60 17.90 18.62 0.28
N LYS A 61 16.97 17.99 -0.44
CA LYS A 61 16.57 18.45 -1.77
C LYS A 61 15.37 19.37 -1.63
N LEU A 62 15.42 20.52 -2.26
CA LEU A 62 14.35 21.54 -2.18
C LEU A 62 12.97 20.96 -2.57
N ILE A 63 12.92 20.12 -3.61
CA ILE A 63 11.66 19.52 -4.05
C ILE A 63 11.08 18.56 -3.01
N ASP A 64 11.93 17.77 -2.36
CA ASP A 64 11.48 16.85 -1.30
C ASP A 64 11.04 17.63 -0.05
N LEU A 65 11.77 18.70 0.29
CA LEU A 65 11.40 19.59 1.39
C LEU A 65 10.06 20.28 1.11
N PHE A 66 9.84 20.74 -0.13
CA PHE A 66 8.55 21.30 -0.54
C PHE A 66 7.40 20.31 -0.29
N PHE A 67 7.54 19.07 -0.75
CA PHE A 67 6.50 18.06 -0.52
C PHE A 67 6.32 17.74 0.97
N MET A 68 7.39 17.61 1.75
CA MET A 68 7.30 17.37 3.18
C MET A 68 6.53 18.49 3.90
N LEU A 69 6.84 19.75 3.61
CA LEU A 69 6.16 20.91 4.19
C LEU A 69 4.70 21.01 3.72
N ALA A 70 4.44 20.75 2.43
CA ALA A 70 3.09 20.74 1.89
C ALA A 70 2.22 19.66 2.52
N PHE A 71 2.72 18.42 2.64
CA PHE A 71 2.01 17.33 3.33
C PHE A 71 1.81 17.63 4.81
N LEU A 72 2.80 18.23 5.50
CA LEU A 72 2.66 18.63 6.89
C LEU A 72 1.58 19.70 7.04
N GLY A 73 1.59 20.75 6.21
CA GLY A 73 0.61 21.83 6.26
C GLY A 73 -0.82 21.32 6.00
N VAL A 74 -1.02 20.53 4.94
CA VAL A 74 -2.33 19.90 4.66
C VAL A 74 -2.71 18.94 5.76
N GLY A 75 -1.77 18.15 6.29
CA GLY A 75 -2.00 17.23 7.40
C GLY A 75 -2.48 17.92 8.67
N LEU A 76 -1.94 19.09 9.01
CA LEU A 76 -2.40 19.90 10.14
C LEU A 76 -3.82 20.44 9.93
N ILE A 77 -4.14 20.92 8.71
CA ILE A 77 -5.50 21.34 8.36
C ILE A 77 -6.49 20.18 8.50
N LEU A 78 -6.13 18.99 7.98
CA LEU A 78 -6.98 17.81 8.05
C LEU A 78 -7.12 17.30 9.49
N LEU A 79 -6.06 17.34 10.30
CA LEU A 79 -6.13 16.97 11.70
C LEU A 79 -7.10 17.88 12.48
N ALA A 80 -7.03 19.19 12.24
CA ALA A 80 -7.92 20.16 12.88
C ALA A 80 -9.38 19.98 12.44
N LYS A 81 -9.62 19.70 11.15
CA LYS A 81 -10.96 19.63 10.55
C LYS A 81 -11.64 18.26 10.74
N ILE A 82 -10.91 17.18 10.45
CA ILE A 82 -11.47 15.82 10.39
C ILE A 82 -11.23 15.06 11.70
N LYS A 83 -10.23 15.49 12.49
CA LYS A 83 -9.83 14.84 13.75
C LYS A 83 -9.44 13.36 13.56
N HIS A 84 -8.77 13.04 12.44
CA HIS A 84 -8.31 11.69 12.11
C HIS A 84 -6.79 11.56 12.38
N PRO A 85 -6.37 11.18 13.60
CA PRO A 85 -4.96 11.23 14.01
C PRO A 85 -4.05 10.25 13.23
N TYR A 86 -4.57 9.12 12.76
CA TYR A 86 -3.80 8.14 11.98
C TYR A 86 -3.23 8.74 10.69
N LEU A 87 -4.00 9.56 9.97
CA LEU A 87 -3.50 10.24 8.77
C LEU A 87 -2.28 11.12 9.09
N PHE A 88 -2.37 11.87 10.20
CA PHE A 88 -1.26 12.73 10.63
C PHE A 88 -0.02 11.90 10.96
N VAL A 89 -0.17 10.77 11.65
CA VAL A 89 0.93 9.82 11.89
C VAL A 89 1.55 9.32 10.59
N TYR A 90 0.73 9.00 9.58
CA TYR A 90 1.23 8.55 8.27
C TYR A 90 2.05 9.63 7.56
N ILE A 91 1.65 10.90 7.70
CA ILE A 91 2.43 12.03 7.18
C ILE A 91 3.75 12.18 7.92
N LEU A 92 3.76 12.06 9.25
CA LEU A 92 5.00 12.09 10.03
C LEU A 92 5.92 10.91 9.70
N LEU A 93 5.37 9.70 9.51
CA LEU A 93 6.11 8.53 9.04
C LEU A 93 6.74 8.81 7.67
N PHE A 94 5.95 9.32 6.73
CA PHE A 94 6.43 9.69 5.40
C PHE A 94 7.62 10.65 5.48
N ILE A 95 7.52 11.71 6.26
CA ILE A 95 8.59 12.68 6.48
C ILE A 95 9.79 12.00 7.17
N GLY A 96 9.56 11.24 8.24
CA GLY A 96 10.62 10.58 9.03
C GLY A 96 11.45 9.55 8.27
N LEU A 97 10.94 9.02 7.16
CA LEU A 97 11.68 8.10 6.28
C LEU A 97 12.57 8.80 5.26
N TYR A 98 12.57 10.14 5.20
CA TYR A 98 13.43 10.87 4.29
C TYR A 98 14.90 10.45 4.40
N GLY A 99 15.53 10.18 3.25
CA GLY A 99 16.93 9.79 3.17
C GLY A 99 17.27 8.39 3.73
N ALA A 100 16.27 7.60 4.14
CA ALA A 100 16.51 6.23 4.55
C ALA A 100 16.79 5.31 3.36
N ASP A 101 17.60 4.29 3.58
CA ASP A 101 17.94 3.30 2.55
C ASP A 101 16.75 2.38 2.24
N ILE A 102 16.43 2.22 0.94
CA ILE A 102 15.29 1.41 0.49
C ILE A 102 15.38 -0.03 0.98
N GLU A 103 16.54 -0.65 0.84
CA GLU A 103 16.68 -2.06 1.18
C GLU A 103 16.49 -2.27 2.69
N ARG A 104 16.89 -1.29 3.52
CA ARG A 104 16.63 -1.34 4.95
C ARG A 104 15.15 -1.18 5.28
N ILE A 105 14.47 -0.21 4.67
CA ILE A 105 13.02 -0.03 4.84
C ILE A 105 12.30 -1.33 4.47
N LEU A 106 12.62 -1.93 3.32
CA LEU A 106 12.00 -3.17 2.87
C LEU A 106 12.32 -4.36 3.80
N LYS A 107 13.54 -4.47 4.33
CA LYS A 107 13.89 -5.51 5.32
C LYS A 107 13.07 -5.37 6.60
N ILE A 108 12.98 -4.14 7.14
CA ILE A 108 12.18 -3.87 8.33
C ILE A 108 10.71 -4.19 8.06
N TYR A 109 10.17 -3.80 6.90
CA TYR A 109 8.81 -4.09 6.49
C TYR A 109 8.55 -5.61 6.43
N ILE A 110 9.38 -6.36 5.72
CA ILE A 110 9.21 -7.82 5.57
C ILE A 110 9.26 -8.51 6.93
N ILE A 111 10.18 -8.12 7.81
CA ILE A 111 10.28 -8.71 9.14
C ILE A 111 9.08 -8.32 9.99
N SER A 112 8.75 -7.04 10.11
CA SER A 112 7.70 -6.55 11.00
C SER A 112 6.31 -7.02 10.56
N VAL A 113 5.94 -6.72 9.31
CA VAL A 113 4.61 -7.10 8.77
C VAL A 113 4.53 -8.61 8.56
N GLY A 114 5.58 -9.24 8.01
CA GLY A 114 5.62 -10.67 7.78
C GLY A 114 5.52 -11.49 9.07
N SER A 115 6.15 -11.04 10.17
CA SER A 115 6.02 -11.71 11.47
C SER A 115 4.61 -11.63 12.02
N VAL A 116 3.94 -10.48 11.94
CA VAL A 116 2.56 -10.34 12.43
C VAL A 116 1.61 -11.17 11.56
N VAL A 117 1.68 -11.05 10.23
CA VAL A 117 0.81 -11.80 9.31
C VAL A 117 1.07 -13.32 9.43
N GLY A 118 2.34 -13.73 9.52
CA GLY A 118 2.69 -15.14 9.72
C GLY A 118 2.20 -15.69 11.06
N LEU A 119 2.35 -14.93 12.14
CA LEU A 119 1.84 -15.29 13.46
C LEU A 119 0.31 -15.44 13.46
N THR A 120 -0.40 -14.44 12.92
CA THR A 120 -1.88 -14.49 12.85
C THR A 120 -2.38 -15.64 11.98
N PHE A 121 -1.70 -15.92 10.85
CA PHE A 121 -1.99 -17.07 10.01
C PHE A 121 -1.90 -18.37 10.81
N VAL A 122 -0.79 -18.60 11.51
CA VAL A 122 -0.58 -19.82 12.33
C VAL A 122 -1.61 -19.91 13.47
N LEU A 123 -1.81 -18.81 14.22
CA LEU A 123 -2.76 -18.79 15.34
C LEU A 123 -4.22 -19.04 14.88
N SER A 124 -4.58 -18.55 13.70
CA SER A 124 -5.90 -18.79 13.12
C SER A 124 -6.10 -20.26 12.69
N LEU A 125 -5.06 -20.91 12.17
CA LEU A 125 -5.12 -22.33 11.82
C LEU A 125 -5.17 -23.22 13.06
N LEU A 126 -4.51 -22.83 14.14
CA LEU A 126 -4.56 -23.54 15.43
C LEU A 126 -5.85 -23.26 16.22
N GLY A 127 -6.74 -22.39 15.74
CA GLY A 127 -7.98 -22.03 16.43
C GLY A 127 -7.78 -21.17 17.67
N VAL A 128 -6.59 -20.57 17.87
CA VAL A 128 -6.30 -19.65 18.99
C VAL A 128 -6.97 -18.31 18.79
N ILE A 129 -7.02 -17.84 17.54
CA ILE A 129 -7.79 -16.65 17.13
C ILE A 129 -8.81 -17.04 16.06
N PRO A 130 -9.91 -16.26 15.89
CA PRO A 130 -10.90 -16.55 14.89
C PRO A 130 -10.32 -16.60 13.47
N ASN A 131 -10.62 -17.68 12.74
CA ASN A 131 -10.40 -17.75 11.30
C ASN A 131 -11.72 -17.49 10.61
N LEU A 132 -11.99 -16.22 10.29
CA LEU A 132 -13.26 -15.80 9.74
C LEU A 132 -13.48 -16.38 8.35
N VAL A 133 -14.68 -16.90 8.13
CA VAL A 133 -15.13 -17.46 6.86
C VAL A 133 -16.34 -16.69 6.37
N PHE A 134 -16.18 -16.00 5.26
CA PHE A 134 -17.26 -15.24 4.63
C PHE A 134 -17.90 -16.06 3.52
N ILE A 135 -19.23 -16.10 3.52
CA ILE A 135 -20.01 -16.73 2.46
C ILE A 135 -20.59 -15.61 1.60
N GLN A 136 -20.27 -15.61 0.33
CA GLN A 136 -20.76 -14.61 -0.62
C GLN A 136 -21.31 -15.30 -1.86
N TYR A 137 -22.34 -14.71 -2.48
CA TYR A 137 -22.87 -15.16 -3.74
C TYR A 137 -22.24 -14.40 -4.90
N ARG A 138 -21.80 -15.14 -5.93
CA ARG A 138 -21.34 -14.59 -7.21
C ARG A 138 -22.24 -15.14 -8.31
N GLY A 139 -23.25 -14.37 -8.66
CA GLY A 139 -24.37 -14.91 -9.45
C GLY A 139 -25.11 -15.95 -8.62
N VAL A 140 -25.21 -17.17 -9.15
CA VAL A 140 -25.87 -18.31 -8.47
C VAL A 140 -24.92 -19.15 -7.62
N GLU A 141 -23.60 -18.95 -7.73
CA GLU A 141 -22.61 -19.73 -7.01
C GLU A 141 -22.33 -19.16 -5.63
N GLN A 142 -22.41 -20.03 -4.62
CA GLN A 142 -21.97 -19.72 -3.27
C GLN A 142 -20.45 -19.88 -3.16
N VAL A 143 -19.76 -18.82 -2.77
CA VAL A 143 -18.29 -18.77 -2.67
C VAL A 143 -17.89 -18.62 -1.22
N ARG A 144 -17.04 -19.52 -0.75
CA ARG A 144 -16.43 -19.47 0.57
C ARG A 144 -15.12 -18.73 0.52
N ARG A 145 -14.90 -17.76 1.43
CA ARG A 145 -13.72 -16.90 1.49
C ARG A 145 -13.13 -16.91 2.89
N ILE A 146 -11.86 -17.27 3.01
CA ILE A 146 -11.17 -17.45 4.30
C ILE A 146 -10.22 -16.28 4.53
N SER A 147 -10.20 -15.71 5.74
CA SER A 147 -9.41 -14.52 6.09
C SER A 147 -8.06 -14.82 6.75
N PHE A 148 -7.82 -16.06 7.18
CA PHE A 148 -6.56 -16.49 7.81
C PHE A 148 -6.05 -15.57 8.94
N GLY A 149 -6.96 -15.18 9.85
CA GLY A 149 -6.65 -14.33 10.98
C GLY A 149 -6.60 -12.82 10.67
N SER A 150 -6.80 -12.40 9.42
CA SER A 150 -7.09 -11.02 9.08
C SER A 150 -8.57 -10.70 9.27
N VAL A 151 -8.94 -9.41 9.33
CA VAL A 151 -10.35 -9.01 9.50
C VAL A 151 -11.20 -9.29 8.26
N TYR A 152 -10.58 -9.38 7.08
CA TYR A 152 -11.25 -9.71 5.84
C TYR A 152 -10.32 -10.49 4.87
N PRO A 153 -10.85 -11.35 3.97
CA PRO A 153 -10.02 -12.15 3.05
C PRO A 153 -9.13 -11.32 2.10
N THR A 154 -9.59 -10.14 1.65
CA THR A 154 -8.79 -9.25 0.81
C THR A 154 -7.66 -8.59 1.58
N ASP A 155 -7.79 -8.39 2.90
CA ASP A 155 -6.72 -7.84 3.73
C ASP A 155 -5.54 -8.81 3.78
N PHE A 156 -5.80 -10.09 4.05
CA PHE A 156 -4.76 -11.12 4.00
C PHE A 156 -4.10 -11.20 2.61
N ALA A 157 -4.91 -11.21 1.55
CA ALA A 157 -4.41 -11.28 0.18
C ALA A 157 -3.57 -10.04 -0.18
N SER A 158 -3.93 -8.85 0.29
CA SER A 158 -3.16 -7.62 0.10
C SER A 158 -1.84 -7.65 0.86
N HIS A 159 -1.81 -8.13 2.09
CA HIS A 159 -0.55 -8.37 2.81
C HIS A 159 0.37 -9.31 2.04
N CYS A 160 -0.17 -10.42 1.52
CA CYS A 160 0.58 -11.36 0.69
C CYS A 160 1.17 -10.67 -0.55
N PHE A 161 0.39 -9.85 -1.26
CA PHE A 161 0.84 -9.13 -2.45
C PHE A 161 2.00 -8.17 -2.14
N TYR A 162 1.86 -7.30 -1.14
CA TYR A 162 2.88 -6.30 -0.83
C TYR A 162 4.14 -6.93 -0.22
N LEU A 163 4.00 -7.96 0.65
CA LEU A 163 5.13 -8.71 1.20
C LEU A 163 5.89 -9.45 0.10
N TYR A 164 5.17 -10.12 -0.81
CA TYR A 164 5.78 -10.80 -1.96
C TYR A 164 6.53 -9.81 -2.86
N THR A 165 5.93 -8.65 -3.16
CA THR A 165 6.55 -7.59 -3.97
C THR A 165 7.82 -7.07 -3.31
N ALA A 166 7.77 -6.77 -2.01
CA ALA A 166 8.92 -6.28 -1.25
C ALA A 166 10.06 -7.30 -1.16
N ALA A 167 9.73 -8.57 -0.87
CA ALA A 167 10.71 -9.65 -0.83
C ALA A 167 11.32 -9.91 -2.22
N SER A 168 10.50 -9.93 -3.26
CA SER A 168 10.97 -10.13 -4.64
C SER A 168 11.88 -9.00 -5.11
N TYR A 169 11.60 -7.75 -4.72
CA TYR A 169 12.49 -6.63 -5.02
C TYR A 169 13.82 -6.74 -4.27
N LEU A 170 13.78 -7.10 -2.99
CA LEU A 170 14.98 -7.23 -2.15
C LEU A 170 15.91 -8.34 -2.63
N TYR A 171 15.33 -9.48 -3.05
CA TYR A 171 16.07 -10.68 -3.50
C TYR A 171 16.03 -10.85 -5.03
N ARG A 172 15.85 -9.78 -5.81
CA ARG A 172 15.62 -9.78 -7.26
C ARG A 172 16.67 -10.52 -8.09
N GLN A 173 17.90 -10.63 -7.60
CA GLN A 173 19.00 -11.32 -8.28
C GLN A 173 19.21 -12.77 -7.82
N LYS A 174 18.44 -13.25 -6.82
CA LYS A 174 18.63 -14.57 -6.21
C LYS A 174 17.43 -15.48 -6.49
N HIS A 175 17.72 -16.76 -6.73
CA HIS A 175 16.72 -17.83 -6.74
C HIS A 175 15.46 -17.53 -7.56
N ILE A 176 15.62 -17.01 -8.78
CA ILE A 176 14.51 -16.57 -9.64
C ILE A 176 13.41 -17.62 -9.76
N TRP A 177 13.77 -18.88 -10.03
CA TRP A 177 12.82 -19.96 -10.24
C TRP A 177 12.03 -20.31 -8.99
N ILE A 178 12.70 -20.37 -7.80
CA ILE A 178 12.02 -20.61 -6.53
C ILE A 178 11.04 -19.49 -6.23
N ARG A 179 11.43 -18.24 -6.46
CA ARG A 179 10.57 -17.08 -6.27
C ARG A 179 9.37 -17.13 -7.22
N THR A 180 9.58 -17.39 -8.51
CA THR A 180 8.52 -17.47 -9.51
C THR A 180 7.54 -18.60 -9.21
N ILE A 181 8.03 -19.79 -8.88
CA ILE A 181 7.17 -20.91 -8.45
C ILE A 181 6.35 -20.50 -7.21
N PHE A 182 7.00 -19.87 -6.23
CA PHE A 182 6.30 -19.39 -5.05
C PHE A 182 5.23 -18.34 -5.37
N GLY A 183 5.49 -17.39 -6.29
CA GLY A 183 4.53 -16.40 -6.76
C GLY A 183 3.29 -17.03 -7.41
N PHE A 184 3.48 -18.03 -8.28
CA PHE A 184 2.38 -18.80 -8.87
C PHE A 184 1.57 -19.55 -7.82
N VAL A 185 2.23 -20.26 -6.89
CA VAL A 185 1.57 -20.99 -5.81
C VAL A 185 0.80 -20.03 -4.89
N LEU A 186 1.38 -18.89 -4.54
CA LEU A 186 0.73 -17.85 -3.73
C LEU A 186 -0.49 -17.27 -4.44
N SER A 187 -0.39 -16.96 -5.72
CA SER A 187 -1.52 -16.48 -6.52
C SER A 187 -2.67 -17.52 -6.56
N ALA A 188 -2.35 -18.80 -6.79
CA ALA A 188 -3.32 -19.88 -6.76
C ALA A 188 -3.94 -20.05 -5.36
N PHE A 189 -3.15 -19.98 -4.31
CA PHE A 189 -3.62 -20.02 -2.91
C PHE A 189 -4.64 -18.91 -2.62
N ILE A 190 -4.33 -17.67 -3.04
CA ILE A 190 -5.23 -16.52 -2.85
C ILE A 190 -6.54 -16.72 -3.60
N VAL A 191 -6.52 -17.26 -4.82
CA VAL A 191 -7.76 -17.55 -5.57
C VAL A 191 -8.59 -18.62 -4.86
N ILE A 192 -7.97 -19.73 -4.49
CA ILE A 192 -8.66 -20.91 -3.96
C ILE A 192 -9.28 -20.63 -2.59
N PHE A 193 -8.52 -20.01 -1.68
CA PHE A 193 -8.93 -19.88 -0.29
C PHE A 193 -9.53 -18.51 0.04
N CYS A 194 -8.96 -17.41 -0.45
CA CYS A 194 -9.46 -16.06 -0.16
C CYS A 194 -10.49 -15.60 -1.18
N ASN A 195 -10.55 -16.21 -2.37
CA ASN A 195 -11.32 -15.77 -3.53
C ASN A 195 -11.14 -14.26 -3.82
N ALA A 196 -9.89 -13.76 -3.63
CA ALA A 196 -9.50 -12.37 -3.86
C ALA A 196 -8.84 -12.25 -5.24
N ARG A 197 -9.67 -12.29 -6.31
CA ARG A 197 -9.19 -12.39 -7.70
C ARG A 197 -8.23 -11.28 -8.10
N LEU A 198 -8.54 -10.01 -7.75
CA LEU A 198 -7.69 -8.87 -8.10
C LEU A 198 -6.31 -8.95 -7.42
N ASN A 199 -6.27 -9.34 -6.14
CA ASN A 199 -5.00 -9.52 -5.42
C ASN A 199 -4.18 -10.67 -5.98
N ALA A 200 -4.82 -11.79 -6.35
CA ALA A 200 -4.15 -12.90 -7.00
C ALA A 200 -3.56 -12.52 -8.36
N MET A 201 -4.34 -11.79 -9.17
CA MET A 201 -3.85 -11.21 -10.44
C MET A 201 -2.68 -10.25 -10.21
N SER A 202 -2.72 -9.47 -9.11
CA SER A 202 -1.63 -8.56 -8.77
C SER A 202 -0.35 -9.29 -8.40
N VAL A 203 -0.43 -10.38 -7.62
CA VAL A 203 0.72 -11.25 -7.32
C VAL A 203 1.26 -11.87 -8.60
N PHE A 204 0.40 -12.43 -9.43
CA PHE A 204 0.79 -13.03 -10.70
C PHE A 204 1.47 -12.02 -11.63
N THR A 205 0.89 -10.84 -11.81
CA THR A 205 1.43 -9.80 -12.70
C THR A 205 2.77 -9.28 -12.20
N ILE A 206 2.92 -9.05 -10.88
CA ILE A 206 4.19 -8.60 -10.33
C ILE A 206 5.28 -9.67 -10.50
N ASP A 207 4.93 -10.95 -10.38
CA ASP A 207 5.87 -12.04 -10.62
C ASP A 207 6.33 -12.08 -12.09
N LEU A 208 5.41 -11.89 -13.04
CA LEU A 208 5.76 -11.76 -14.46
C LEU A 208 6.65 -10.53 -14.73
N ILE A 209 6.44 -9.40 -14.04
CA ILE A 209 7.30 -8.22 -14.13
C ILE A 209 8.73 -8.57 -13.69
N PHE A 210 8.89 -9.25 -12.56
CA PHE A 210 10.21 -9.69 -12.09
C PHE A 210 10.86 -10.68 -13.04
N LEU A 211 10.10 -11.62 -13.59
CA LEU A 211 10.57 -12.59 -14.57
C LEU A 211 11.00 -11.90 -15.87
N TRP A 212 10.22 -10.93 -16.33
CA TRP A 212 10.56 -10.11 -17.49
C TRP A 212 11.88 -9.38 -17.33
N TYR A 213 12.10 -8.68 -16.20
CA TYR A 213 13.35 -7.98 -15.93
C TYR A 213 14.54 -8.91 -15.69
N TYR A 214 14.31 -10.15 -15.30
CA TYR A 214 15.38 -11.15 -15.24
C TYR A 214 15.89 -11.53 -16.64
N PHE A 215 14.98 -11.76 -17.60
CA PHE A 215 15.36 -12.10 -18.97
C PHE A 215 15.72 -10.88 -19.84
N LYS A 216 15.19 -9.72 -19.51
CA LYS A 216 15.37 -8.46 -20.25
C LYS A 216 15.81 -7.33 -19.31
N PRO A 217 17.02 -7.43 -18.68
CA PRO A 217 17.46 -6.45 -17.68
C PRO A 217 17.64 -5.03 -18.26
N GLU A 218 17.85 -4.94 -19.57
CA GLU A 218 18.02 -3.66 -20.28
C GLU A 218 16.68 -3.03 -20.73
N PHE A 219 15.55 -3.68 -20.42
CA PHE A 219 14.24 -3.15 -20.81
C PHE A 219 14.01 -1.76 -20.22
N LYS A 220 13.68 -0.81 -21.11
CA LYS A 220 13.41 0.59 -20.76
C LYS A 220 11.93 0.89 -21.03
N PRO A 221 11.08 0.88 -20.00
CA PRO A 221 9.68 1.26 -20.16
C PRO A 221 9.59 2.74 -20.56
N THR A 222 8.52 3.13 -21.22
CA THR A 222 8.30 4.55 -21.53
C THR A 222 8.08 5.36 -20.25
N LYS A 223 8.68 6.55 -20.19
CA LYS A 223 8.51 7.48 -19.05
C LYS A 223 7.07 7.95 -18.86
N PHE A 224 6.26 7.94 -19.92
CA PHE A 224 4.87 8.36 -19.89
C PHE A 224 3.98 7.46 -19.04
N LEU A 225 4.41 6.25 -18.69
CA LEU A 225 3.74 5.40 -17.70
C LEU A 225 3.62 6.06 -16.31
N SER A 226 4.46 7.06 -16.00
CA SER A 226 4.28 7.88 -14.79
C SER A 226 2.93 8.60 -14.73
N LEU A 227 2.32 8.88 -15.89
CA LEU A 227 1.00 9.50 -15.98
C LEU A 227 -0.15 8.56 -15.62
N LEU A 228 0.12 7.28 -15.37
CA LEU A 228 -0.92 6.35 -14.92
C LEU A 228 -1.51 6.73 -13.56
N TYR A 229 -0.79 7.46 -12.70
CA TYR A 229 -1.37 7.98 -11.45
C TYR A 229 -2.53 8.96 -11.68
N PRO A 230 -2.35 10.09 -12.41
CA PRO A 230 -3.47 10.97 -12.71
C PRO A 230 -4.52 10.33 -13.61
N ILE A 231 -4.12 9.48 -14.56
CA ILE A 231 -5.06 8.75 -15.43
C ILE A 231 -5.94 7.81 -14.59
N ALA A 232 -5.37 7.01 -13.70
CA ALA A 232 -6.10 6.09 -12.84
C ALA A 232 -7.07 6.84 -11.88
N ALA A 233 -6.60 7.94 -11.27
CA ALA A 233 -7.43 8.77 -10.41
C ALA A 233 -8.61 9.38 -11.16
N THR A 234 -8.38 9.94 -12.36
CA THR A 234 -9.44 10.53 -13.20
C THR A 234 -10.38 9.46 -13.75
N PHE A 235 -9.84 8.33 -14.17
CA PHE A 235 -10.62 7.20 -14.69
C PHE A 235 -11.62 6.70 -13.64
N ILE A 236 -11.14 6.36 -12.44
CA ILE A 236 -12.03 5.80 -11.41
C ILE A 236 -13.04 6.83 -10.90
N TYR A 237 -12.66 8.12 -10.84
CA TYR A 237 -13.58 9.21 -10.55
C TYR A 237 -14.72 9.21 -11.57
N TYR A 238 -14.38 9.35 -12.85
CA TYR A 238 -15.37 9.49 -13.91
C TYR A 238 -16.27 8.28 -14.04
N VAL A 239 -15.71 7.06 -14.09
CA VAL A 239 -16.53 5.85 -14.29
C VAL A 239 -17.39 5.51 -13.07
N SER A 240 -17.02 5.93 -11.86
CA SER A 240 -17.86 5.76 -10.67
C SER A 240 -18.96 6.82 -10.57
N GLU A 241 -18.64 8.08 -10.87
CA GLU A 241 -19.61 9.18 -10.86
C GLU A 241 -20.71 8.97 -11.90
N THR A 242 -20.33 8.53 -13.12
CA THR A 242 -21.26 8.32 -14.23
C THR A 242 -21.81 6.91 -14.33
N PHE A 243 -21.50 6.03 -13.35
CA PHE A 243 -21.96 4.64 -13.35
C PHE A 243 -23.48 4.56 -13.45
N ASP A 244 -23.95 3.76 -14.42
CA ASP A 244 -25.35 3.43 -14.62
C ASP A 244 -25.49 1.92 -14.89
N ASN A 245 -26.19 1.23 -13.99
CA ASN A 245 -26.42 -0.22 -14.09
C ASN A 245 -27.33 -0.61 -15.29
N GLY A 246 -28.07 0.33 -15.87
CA GLY A 246 -28.86 0.13 -17.08
C GLY A 246 -28.01 0.00 -18.33
N ILE A 247 -26.77 0.48 -18.33
CA ILE A 247 -25.87 0.46 -19.47
C ILE A 247 -24.99 -0.79 -19.43
N GLU A 248 -25.04 -1.62 -20.49
CA GLU A 248 -24.40 -2.93 -20.55
C GLU A 248 -22.90 -2.92 -20.26
N TRP A 249 -22.14 -1.99 -20.88
CA TRP A 249 -20.69 -1.95 -20.67
C TRP A 249 -20.30 -1.55 -19.22
N TYR A 250 -21.08 -0.68 -18.56
CA TYR A 250 -20.88 -0.37 -17.15
C TYR A 250 -21.13 -1.59 -16.26
N ARG A 251 -22.18 -2.35 -16.54
CA ARG A 251 -22.51 -3.57 -15.80
C ARG A 251 -21.41 -4.62 -15.94
N GLN A 252 -20.86 -4.80 -17.15
CA GLN A 252 -19.75 -5.72 -17.38
C GLN A 252 -18.48 -5.27 -16.65
N LEU A 253 -18.11 -3.99 -16.72
CA LEU A 253 -17.00 -3.41 -15.99
C LEU A 253 -17.18 -3.56 -14.46
N ASN A 254 -18.36 -3.29 -13.95
CA ASN A 254 -18.68 -3.42 -12.54
C ASN A 254 -18.53 -4.87 -12.05
N THR A 255 -18.99 -5.83 -12.85
CA THR A 255 -18.82 -7.27 -12.59
C THR A 255 -17.33 -7.66 -12.58
N LEU A 256 -16.56 -7.18 -13.55
CA LEU A 256 -15.11 -7.40 -13.63
C LEU A 256 -14.40 -6.85 -12.38
N PHE A 257 -14.79 -5.66 -11.92
CA PHE A 257 -14.23 -5.01 -10.73
C PHE A 257 -14.94 -5.36 -9.41
N SER A 258 -15.73 -6.44 -9.41
CA SER A 258 -16.37 -6.98 -8.21
C SER A 258 -17.23 -5.94 -7.46
N ASN A 259 -18.09 -5.23 -8.18
CA ASN A 259 -19.05 -4.21 -7.72
C ASN A 259 -18.43 -2.89 -7.21
N ARG A 260 -17.16 -2.64 -7.48
CA ARG A 260 -16.47 -1.42 -7.00
C ARG A 260 -16.98 -0.13 -7.64
N LEU A 261 -17.46 -0.17 -8.88
CA LEU A 261 -18.05 1.01 -9.52
C LEU A 261 -19.38 1.40 -8.90
N TYR A 262 -20.22 0.42 -8.59
CA TYR A 262 -21.47 0.63 -7.86
C TYR A 262 -21.23 1.26 -6.48
N LEU A 263 -20.28 0.73 -5.70
CA LEU A 263 -19.92 1.28 -4.39
C LEU A 263 -19.33 2.69 -4.51
N GLY A 264 -18.56 2.96 -5.57
CA GLY A 264 -18.10 4.31 -5.89
C GLY A 264 -19.27 5.27 -6.17
N LYS A 265 -20.25 4.84 -6.99
CA LYS A 265 -21.46 5.61 -7.30
C LYS A 265 -22.26 5.92 -6.03
N LEU A 266 -22.47 4.91 -5.17
CA LEU A 266 -23.14 5.09 -3.89
C LEU A 266 -22.46 6.14 -3.01
N ALA A 267 -21.13 6.19 -3.01
CA ALA A 267 -20.38 7.21 -2.29
C ALA A 267 -20.63 8.62 -2.85
N PHE A 268 -20.73 8.78 -4.18
CA PHE A 268 -21.11 10.06 -4.82
C PHE A 268 -22.53 10.48 -4.50
N GLU A 269 -23.45 9.55 -4.33
CA GLU A 269 -24.84 9.83 -3.96
C GLU A 269 -25.00 10.16 -2.46
N THR A 270 -24.05 9.68 -1.62
CA THR A 270 -24.11 9.83 -0.16
C THR A 270 -23.33 11.04 0.35
N TYR A 271 -22.20 11.34 -0.29
CA TYR A 271 -21.22 12.31 0.20
C TYR A 271 -20.80 13.31 -0.86
N ASP A 272 -20.64 14.58 -0.46
CA ASP A 272 -20.04 15.61 -1.30
C ASP A 272 -18.51 15.55 -1.29
N ILE A 273 -17.89 15.82 -2.42
CA ILE A 273 -16.43 15.97 -2.50
C ILE A 273 -16.06 17.40 -2.08
N LYS A 274 -15.20 17.50 -1.06
CA LYS A 274 -14.72 18.79 -0.51
C LYS A 274 -13.22 18.98 -0.77
N LEU A 275 -12.76 20.23 -0.76
CA LEU A 275 -11.34 20.55 -0.98
C LEU A 275 -10.44 19.95 0.11
N PHE A 276 -10.84 20.01 1.38
CA PHE A 276 -10.11 19.54 2.56
C PHE A 276 -10.94 18.54 3.37
N GLY A 277 -11.46 17.52 2.71
CA GLY A 277 -12.17 16.41 3.29
C GLY A 277 -13.44 16.75 4.08
N ASP A 278 -14.12 15.73 4.53
CA ASP A 278 -15.36 15.80 5.28
C ASP A 278 -15.33 14.90 6.51
N PRO A 279 -15.55 15.44 7.74
CA PRO A 279 -15.58 14.63 8.96
C PRO A 279 -16.80 13.70 9.05
N THR A 280 -17.82 13.88 8.21
CA THR A 280 -19.03 13.04 8.19
C THR A 280 -18.87 11.78 7.37
N VAL A 281 -17.86 11.71 6.49
CA VAL A 281 -17.60 10.53 5.65
C VAL A 281 -17.15 9.34 6.48
N ARG A 282 -17.92 8.26 6.41
CA ARG A 282 -17.61 6.99 7.07
C ARG A 282 -17.84 5.84 6.11
N PHE A 283 -16.79 5.13 5.80
CA PHE A 283 -16.87 3.91 5.01
C PHE A 283 -16.89 2.70 5.94
N ILE A 284 -17.98 1.95 5.89
CA ILE A 284 -18.25 0.79 6.75
C ILE A 284 -17.97 -0.46 5.92
N GLY A 285 -16.96 -1.22 6.33
CA GLY A 285 -16.66 -2.56 5.82
C GLY A 285 -17.18 -3.62 6.80
N PHE A 286 -16.91 -4.88 6.52
CA PHE A 286 -17.35 -5.99 7.39
C PHE A 286 -16.71 -5.98 8.78
N GLY A 287 -15.53 -5.37 8.96
CA GLY A 287 -14.90 -5.15 10.26
C GLY A 287 -14.72 -6.42 11.11
N GLY A 288 -14.55 -7.59 10.48
CA GLY A 288 -14.49 -8.87 11.18
C GLY A 288 -15.86 -9.51 11.47
N ASN A 289 -16.96 -8.90 11.06
CA ASN A 289 -18.29 -9.50 11.16
C ASN A 289 -18.57 -10.33 9.88
N THR A 290 -18.96 -11.59 10.08
CA THR A 290 -19.28 -12.52 8.96
C THR A 290 -20.74 -12.44 8.52
N ASP A 291 -21.62 -11.79 9.31
CA ASP A 291 -23.01 -11.58 8.98
C ASP A 291 -23.18 -10.33 8.11
N ALA A 292 -23.30 -10.56 6.80
CA ALA A 292 -23.46 -9.50 5.81
C ALA A 292 -24.82 -8.77 5.91
N THR A 293 -25.81 -9.36 6.56
CA THR A 293 -27.18 -8.80 6.66
C THR A 293 -27.29 -7.75 7.75
N SER A 294 -26.36 -7.75 8.71
CA SER A 294 -26.33 -6.85 9.86
C SER A 294 -25.57 -5.53 9.62
N ILE A 295 -24.99 -5.33 8.42
CA ILE A 295 -24.09 -4.22 8.14
C ILE A 295 -24.56 -3.44 6.92
N GLU A 296 -24.71 -2.12 7.07
CA GLU A 296 -24.84 -1.20 5.93
C GLU A 296 -23.48 -1.01 5.26
N TYR A 297 -23.12 -1.97 4.41
CA TYR A 297 -21.83 -1.97 3.72
C TYR A 297 -21.78 -0.88 2.65
N ASN A 298 -20.89 0.09 2.82
CA ASN A 298 -20.67 1.18 1.86
C ASN A 298 -19.17 1.43 1.59
N TYR A 299 -18.33 0.42 1.79
CA TYR A 299 -16.87 0.59 1.71
C TYR A 299 -16.40 0.82 0.29
N VAL A 300 -15.60 1.88 0.11
CA VAL A 300 -14.97 2.21 -1.17
C VAL A 300 -13.55 1.66 -1.22
N ASP A 301 -13.34 0.68 -2.08
CA ASP A 301 -12.03 0.01 -2.24
C ASP A 301 -11.01 0.83 -3.04
N SER A 302 -11.43 1.80 -3.87
CA SER A 302 -10.49 2.65 -4.57
C SER A 302 -9.76 3.60 -3.64
N SER A 303 -8.41 3.56 -3.63
CA SER A 303 -7.59 4.50 -2.87
C SER A 303 -7.87 5.95 -3.25
N TYR A 304 -8.00 6.23 -4.54
CA TYR A 304 -8.20 7.60 -5.04
C TYR A 304 -9.55 8.15 -4.59
N LEU A 305 -10.63 7.41 -4.77
CA LEU A 305 -11.96 7.86 -4.34
C LEU A 305 -12.07 7.95 -2.82
N LYS A 306 -11.63 6.92 -2.11
CA LYS A 306 -11.68 6.89 -0.65
C LYS A 306 -10.97 8.08 -0.02
N LEU A 307 -9.75 8.38 -0.48
CA LEU A 307 -9.01 9.52 0.02
C LEU A 307 -9.65 10.85 -0.39
N MET A 308 -10.26 10.93 -1.58
CA MET A 308 -10.91 12.12 -2.08
C MET A 308 -12.14 12.50 -1.22
N PHE A 309 -12.98 11.54 -0.89
CA PHE A 309 -14.12 11.77 0.00
C PHE A 309 -13.66 12.08 1.44
N MET A 310 -12.75 11.28 2.00
CA MET A 310 -12.33 11.43 3.40
C MET A 310 -11.46 12.67 3.63
N TYR A 311 -10.47 12.91 2.74
CA TYR A 311 -9.41 13.91 2.97
C TYR A 311 -9.41 15.05 1.95
N GLY A 312 -10.24 14.97 0.92
CA GLY A 312 -10.46 16.02 -0.04
C GLY A 312 -9.54 16.01 -1.26
N VAL A 313 -9.93 16.80 -2.24
CA VAL A 313 -9.27 16.89 -3.55
C VAL A 313 -7.81 17.33 -3.43
N VAL A 314 -7.53 18.30 -2.55
CA VAL A 314 -6.16 18.84 -2.38
C VAL A 314 -5.19 17.77 -1.93
N PHE A 315 -5.58 16.92 -0.97
CA PHE A 315 -4.73 15.85 -0.48
C PHE A 315 -4.46 14.79 -1.57
N VAL A 316 -5.50 14.38 -2.31
CA VAL A 316 -5.34 13.42 -3.41
C VAL A 316 -4.49 13.98 -4.54
N ALA A 317 -4.71 15.23 -4.94
CA ALA A 317 -3.92 15.90 -5.96
C ALA A 317 -2.42 15.95 -5.58
N MET A 318 -2.12 16.24 -4.30
CA MET A 318 -0.74 16.22 -3.79
C MET A 318 -0.12 14.82 -3.86
N ILE A 319 -0.85 13.76 -3.47
CA ILE A 319 -0.37 12.38 -3.57
C ILE A 319 -0.10 12.01 -5.03
N VAL A 320 -1.06 12.28 -5.92
CA VAL A 320 -0.93 11.98 -7.35
C VAL A 320 0.24 12.72 -7.97
N LEU A 321 0.39 14.01 -7.69
CA LEU A 321 1.51 14.83 -8.16
C LEU A 321 2.86 14.28 -7.66
N TYR A 322 2.96 14.02 -6.34
CA TYR A 322 4.15 13.46 -5.71
C TYR A 322 4.56 12.13 -6.36
N LEU A 323 3.63 11.17 -6.47
CA LEU A 323 3.89 9.84 -7.02
C LEU A 323 4.27 9.93 -8.52
N THR A 324 3.61 10.79 -9.28
CA THR A 324 3.94 11.04 -10.69
C THR A 324 5.38 11.57 -10.82
N MET A 325 5.75 12.60 -10.05
CA MET A 325 7.09 13.18 -10.09
C MET A 325 8.16 12.19 -9.64
N LYS A 326 7.90 11.41 -8.59
CA LYS A 326 8.84 10.39 -8.11
C LYS A 326 9.00 9.25 -9.11
N SER A 327 7.94 8.85 -9.80
CA SER A 327 8.02 7.87 -10.89
C SER A 327 8.87 8.39 -12.05
N PHE A 328 8.71 9.64 -12.48
CA PHE A 328 9.61 10.27 -13.47
C PHE A 328 11.07 10.27 -13.00
N ALA A 329 11.31 10.57 -11.73
CA ALA A 329 12.67 10.57 -11.16
C ALA A 329 13.28 9.16 -11.15
N LEU A 330 12.51 8.11 -10.84
CA LEU A 330 12.94 6.71 -10.94
C LEU A 330 13.33 6.32 -12.36
N HIS A 331 12.53 6.72 -13.35
CA HIS A 331 12.84 6.48 -14.75
C HIS A 331 14.13 7.20 -15.16
N THR A 332 14.30 8.47 -14.78
CA THR A 332 15.50 9.28 -15.09
C THR A 332 16.75 8.69 -14.44
N SER A 333 16.65 8.15 -13.22
CA SER A 333 17.75 7.47 -12.54
C SER A 333 18.00 6.04 -13.04
N LYS A 334 17.28 5.59 -14.07
CA LYS A 334 17.36 4.26 -14.68
C LYS A 334 17.01 3.10 -13.72
N ASN A 335 16.28 3.36 -12.64
CA ASN A 335 15.76 2.31 -11.77
C ASN A 335 14.43 1.77 -12.33
N TYR A 336 14.50 1.14 -13.51
CA TYR A 336 13.34 0.76 -14.31
C TYR A 336 12.47 -0.31 -13.62
N LEU A 337 13.08 -1.24 -12.88
CA LEU A 337 12.33 -2.24 -12.14
C LEU A 337 11.45 -1.59 -11.05
N LEU A 338 12.02 -0.73 -10.20
CA LEU A 338 11.24 -0.04 -9.16
C LEU A 338 10.20 0.89 -9.80
N PHE A 339 10.56 1.58 -10.88
CA PHE A 339 9.63 2.38 -11.67
C PHE A 339 8.40 1.55 -12.10
N THR A 340 8.61 0.37 -12.70
CA THR A 340 7.52 -0.48 -13.16
C THR A 340 6.67 -1.00 -12.01
N ILE A 341 7.28 -1.36 -10.88
CA ILE A 341 6.56 -1.77 -9.66
C ILE A 341 5.64 -0.65 -9.15
N VAL A 342 6.16 0.57 -8.98
CA VAL A 342 5.35 1.67 -8.44
C VAL A 342 4.25 2.10 -9.40
N VAL A 343 4.50 2.06 -10.71
CA VAL A 343 3.47 2.29 -11.73
C VAL A 343 2.39 1.20 -11.70
N PHE A 344 2.77 -0.06 -11.53
CA PHE A 344 1.79 -1.14 -11.37
C PHE A 344 0.95 -0.94 -10.10
N ILE A 345 1.56 -0.51 -8.99
CA ILE A 345 0.83 -0.17 -7.76
C ILE A 345 -0.18 0.96 -8.01
N ALA A 346 0.11 1.94 -8.89
CA ALA A 346 -0.87 2.98 -9.26
C ALA A 346 -2.17 2.37 -9.83
N ILE A 347 -2.03 1.37 -10.71
CA ILE A 347 -3.17 0.65 -11.29
C ILE A 347 -3.88 -0.16 -10.21
N ASN A 348 -3.14 -0.88 -9.36
CA ASN A 348 -3.70 -1.65 -8.26
C ASN A 348 -4.51 -0.77 -7.31
N CYS A 349 -4.03 0.42 -6.96
CA CYS A 349 -4.70 1.39 -6.10
C CYS A 349 -6.00 1.99 -6.69
N THR A 350 -6.27 1.78 -7.98
CA THR A 350 -7.58 2.11 -8.59
C THR A 350 -8.68 1.26 -7.95
N PHE A 351 -8.34 0.05 -7.54
CA PHE A 351 -9.28 -0.96 -7.04
C PHE A 351 -8.97 -1.46 -5.62
N GLU A 352 -7.91 -0.95 -4.97
CA GLU A 352 -7.51 -1.29 -3.61
C GLU A 352 -7.26 -0.02 -2.78
N ALA A 353 -7.70 -0.01 -1.51
CA ALA A 353 -7.75 1.20 -0.67
C ALA A 353 -6.45 1.49 0.11
N PHE A 354 -5.27 1.02 -0.34
CA PHE A 354 -4.07 0.93 0.48
C PHE A 354 -2.90 1.84 0.07
N ILE A 355 -3.13 2.87 -0.77
CA ILE A 355 -2.04 3.71 -1.32
C ILE A 355 -1.15 4.34 -0.24
N ILE A 356 -1.72 4.78 0.88
CA ILE A 356 -1.00 5.42 2.01
C ILE A 356 -0.93 4.54 3.26
N SER A 357 -1.45 3.32 3.24
CA SER A 357 -1.44 2.46 4.43
C SER A 357 -0.08 1.78 4.60
N PRO A 358 0.69 2.04 5.68
CA PRO A 358 2.01 1.47 5.86
C PRO A 358 1.99 -0.04 6.13
N ALA A 359 0.91 -0.59 6.67
CA ALA A 359 0.73 -2.02 6.86
C ALA A 359 0.73 -2.80 5.54
N TYR A 360 0.34 -2.15 4.45
CA TYR A 360 0.30 -2.74 3.11
C TYR A 360 1.34 -2.12 2.20
N ASN A 361 1.15 -0.90 1.74
CA ASN A 361 1.93 -0.26 0.69
C ASN A 361 3.15 0.49 1.23
N ILE A 362 4.22 -0.23 1.53
CA ILE A 362 5.49 0.38 1.93
C ILE A 362 6.14 1.17 0.78
N PHE A 363 5.79 0.88 -0.49
CA PHE A 363 6.41 1.53 -1.64
C PHE A 363 6.07 3.03 -1.75
N PHE A 364 4.94 3.48 -1.23
CA PHE A 364 4.64 4.91 -1.11
C PHE A 364 5.71 5.63 -0.28
N TYR A 365 6.13 5.03 0.82
CA TYR A 365 7.08 5.58 1.77
C TYR A 365 8.54 5.46 1.31
N VAL A 366 8.86 4.38 0.62
CA VAL A 366 10.20 4.13 0.05
C VAL A 366 10.62 5.22 -0.94
N LEU A 367 9.67 5.85 -1.64
CA LEU A 367 9.97 6.87 -2.64
C LEU A 367 10.58 8.16 -2.07
N LEU A 368 10.43 8.46 -0.77
CA LEU A 368 11.19 9.53 -0.10
C LEU A 368 12.57 9.08 0.40
N GLY A 369 12.71 7.82 0.72
CA GLY A 369 13.95 7.24 1.21
C GLY A 369 15.10 7.34 0.22
N THR A 370 14.81 7.22 -1.07
CA THR A 370 15.84 7.30 -2.09
C THR A 370 16.27 8.73 -2.35
N SER A 371 17.53 8.98 -2.15
CA SER A 371 18.25 10.00 -2.87
C SER A 371 18.32 9.56 -4.37
N LEU A 372 17.22 9.78 -5.09
CA LEU A 372 17.04 9.38 -6.49
C LEU A 372 18.08 9.97 -7.47
N TYR A 373 19.06 10.72 -6.96
CA TYR A 373 20.05 11.43 -7.74
C TYR A 373 21.51 11.15 -7.33
N ASP A 374 21.78 10.17 -6.47
CA ASP A 374 23.17 9.82 -6.17
C ASP A 374 23.75 8.93 -7.28
N LYS A 375 24.21 9.59 -8.35
CA LYS A 375 24.94 8.96 -9.45
C LYS A 375 26.21 8.22 -8.98
N SER A 376 26.71 8.50 -7.78
CA SER A 376 27.97 7.92 -7.27
C SER A 376 27.83 6.47 -6.81
N LYS A 377 26.61 6.02 -6.44
CA LYS A 377 26.37 4.64 -6.01
C LYS A 377 25.92 3.69 -7.12
N SER A 378 25.56 4.18 -8.30
CA SER A 378 25.17 3.32 -9.41
C SER A 378 26.36 2.64 -10.11
N HIS A 379 27.60 3.06 -9.82
CA HIS A 379 28.82 2.47 -10.40
C HIS A 379 29.52 1.45 -9.51
N SER A 380 29.03 1.19 -8.29
CA SER A 380 29.63 0.20 -7.40
C SER A 380 28.88 -1.16 -7.36
N ILE A 381 27.92 -1.39 -8.25
CA ILE A 381 27.46 -2.74 -8.58
C ILE A 381 28.25 -3.18 -9.82
N GLY A 382 29.57 -3.27 -9.62
CA GLY A 382 30.49 -3.89 -10.56
C GLY A 382 30.08 -5.35 -10.73
N VAL A 383 30.02 -5.74 -11.97
CA VAL A 383 30.22 -7.09 -12.47
C VAL A 383 31.22 -7.78 -11.55
N ALA A 384 30.74 -8.69 -10.69
CA ALA A 384 31.58 -9.73 -10.13
C ALA A 384 31.62 -10.81 -11.20
N GLU A 385 32.74 -10.86 -11.88
CA GLU A 385 33.14 -11.97 -12.74
C GLU A 385 32.97 -13.32 -11.99
N ILE A 386 32.36 -14.27 -12.71
CA ILE A 386 32.34 -15.74 -12.59
C ILE A 386 31.90 -16.30 -11.25
#